data_ca6c827ea8c63734718fbe62ade1ab9a
#
_entry.id   ca6c827ea8c63734718fbe62ade1ab9a
#
_cell.length_a   1.000
_cell.length_b   1.000
_cell.length_c   1.000
_cell.angle_alpha   90.00
_cell.angle_beta   90.00
_cell.angle_gamma   90.00
#
_symmetry.space_group_name_H-M   'P 1'
#
loop_
_entity.id
_entity.type
_entity.pdbx_description
1 polymer ?
#
loop_
_entity_poly.entity_id
_entity_poly.type
_entity_poly.pdbx_seq_one_letter_code
_entity_poly.pdbx_strand_id
1 'polypeptide(L)'
;MNNLIRITQDSHFKGSYTGLGDLELNGSFEGTLKVKNLHIKKSAVFVGFVTADSIVVEGDINADIQTENLHLKSSGTINGEIAYRNIIIDSGGILKSSMVQNVSSIKKFIKSQKS
;
A
#
# COMPACT_ATOMS: atom_id res chain seq x y z
N MET A 1 -15.13 15.94 -9.08
CA MET A 1 -14.16 16.71 -8.35
C MET A 1 -13.11 15.82 -7.72
N ASN A 2 -11.87 16.19 -7.86
CA ASN A 2 -10.79 15.36 -7.36
C ASN A 2 -10.53 15.63 -5.89
N ASN A 3 -10.47 14.57 -5.10
CA ASN A 3 -10.09 14.66 -3.71
C ASN A 3 -8.66 14.18 -3.56
N LEU A 4 -7.77 14.88 -4.24
CA LEU A 4 -6.35 14.56 -4.14
C LEU A 4 -5.75 15.29 -2.96
N ILE A 5 -5.14 14.52 -2.07
CA ILE A 5 -4.39 15.06 -0.96
C ILE A 5 -2.93 14.76 -1.22
N ARG A 6 -2.11 15.78 -1.01
CA ARG A 6 -0.68 15.66 -1.28
C ARG A 6 0.10 16.00 -0.01
N ILE A 7 0.93 15.06 0.42
CA ILE A 7 1.82 15.28 1.54
C ILE A 7 3.21 15.52 0.97
N THR A 8 3.74 16.69 1.22
CA THR A 8 4.99 17.11 0.61
C THR A 8 6.20 16.49 1.28
N GLN A 9 7.35 16.61 0.63
CA GLN A 9 8.58 15.95 1.03
C GLN A 9 9.03 16.28 2.45
N ASP A 10 8.83 17.49 2.90
CA ASP A 10 9.26 17.91 4.23
C ASP A 10 8.19 17.74 5.31
N SER A 11 7.09 17.09 4.95
CA SER A 11 5.98 16.93 5.87
C SER A 11 6.00 15.59 6.56
N HIS A 12 5.56 15.60 7.82
CA HIS A 12 5.36 14.39 8.60
C HIS A 12 3.93 14.36 9.08
N PHE A 13 3.27 13.26 8.89
CA PHE A 13 1.91 13.09 9.35
C PHE A 13 1.85 11.87 10.27
N LYS A 14 1.24 12.07 11.44
CA LYS A 14 0.99 10.98 12.38
C LYS A 14 -0.48 10.95 12.73
N GLY A 15 -1.06 9.77 12.74
CA GLY A 15 -2.46 9.60 13.11
C GLY A 15 -3.21 8.75 12.12
N SER A 16 -4.51 9.03 11.96
CA SER A 16 -5.31 8.29 11.01
C SER A 16 -6.00 9.23 10.04
N TYR A 17 -6.08 8.79 8.82
CA TYR A 17 -6.78 9.51 7.77
C TYR A 17 -7.66 8.56 7.00
N THR A 18 -8.90 8.97 6.77
CA THR A 18 -9.85 8.23 5.96
C THR A 18 -10.44 9.19 4.94
N GLY A 19 -10.36 8.82 3.68
CA GLY A 19 -10.91 9.64 2.61
C GLY A 19 -11.39 8.79 1.46
N LEU A 20 -12.19 9.39 0.60
CA LEU A 20 -12.73 8.70 -0.57
C LEU A 20 -11.97 9.03 -1.85
N GLY A 21 -10.92 9.80 -1.74
CA GLY A 21 -10.16 10.24 -2.90
C GLY A 21 -8.76 9.63 -2.95
N ASP A 22 -7.88 10.37 -3.54
CA ASP A 22 -6.51 9.94 -3.79
C ASP A 22 -5.55 10.63 -2.85
N LEU A 23 -4.49 9.91 -2.48
CA LEU A 23 -3.43 10.48 -1.67
C LEU A 23 -2.10 10.28 -2.38
N GLU A 24 -1.33 11.36 -2.49
CA GLU A 24 0.03 11.30 -2.98
C GLU A 24 0.97 11.62 -1.83
N LEU A 25 1.84 10.68 -1.50
CA LEU A 25 2.74 10.84 -0.37
C LEU A 25 4.16 11.05 -0.87
N ASN A 26 4.71 12.21 -0.51
CA ASN A 26 6.11 12.52 -0.78
C ASN A 26 6.93 12.63 0.51
N GLY A 27 6.26 12.82 1.62
CA GLY A 27 6.90 12.92 2.93
C GLY A 27 6.76 11.65 3.73
N SER A 28 6.52 11.80 5.01
CA SER A 28 6.39 10.67 5.93
C SER A 28 4.98 10.59 6.48
N PHE A 29 4.48 9.38 6.57
CA PHE A 29 3.17 9.11 7.17
C PHE A 29 3.32 7.95 8.14
N GLU A 30 2.82 8.14 9.35
CA GLU A 30 2.83 7.11 10.36
C GLU A 30 1.44 6.97 10.96
N GLY A 31 0.88 5.76 10.91
CA GLY A 31 -0.43 5.50 11.47
C GLY A 31 -1.31 4.70 10.53
N THR A 32 -2.61 5.02 10.52
CA THR A 32 -3.59 4.29 9.71
C THR A 32 -4.08 5.16 8.58
N LEU A 33 -4.08 4.60 7.37
CA LEU A 33 -4.50 5.32 6.19
C LEU A 33 -5.54 4.50 5.44
N LYS A 34 -6.64 5.14 5.08
CA LYS A 34 -7.66 4.51 4.25
C LYS A 34 -8.07 5.49 3.17
N VAL A 35 -7.74 5.18 1.94
CA VAL A 35 -8.05 6.03 0.79
C VAL A 35 -8.42 5.14 -0.38
N LYS A 36 -8.83 5.76 -1.48
CA LYS A 36 -9.14 5.01 -2.68
C LYS A 36 -7.89 4.66 -3.45
N ASN A 37 -7.07 5.64 -3.75
CA ASN A 37 -5.82 5.43 -4.47
C ASN A 37 -4.67 6.04 -3.69
N LEU A 38 -3.60 5.29 -3.54
CA LEU A 38 -2.43 5.76 -2.81
C LEU A 38 -1.22 5.68 -3.72
N HIS A 39 -0.46 6.76 -3.76
CA HIS A 39 0.78 6.80 -4.50
C HIS A 39 1.91 7.20 -3.56
N ILE A 40 2.80 6.25 -3.28
CA ILE A 40 3.98 6.47 -2.44
C ILE A 40 5.13 6.84 -3.36
N LYS A 41 5.53 8.10 -3.31
CA LYS A 41 6.59 8.61 -4.18
C LYS A 41 7.97 8.16 -3.70
N LYS A 42 8.98 8.40 -4.52
CA LYS A 42 10.33 7.89 -4.27
C LYS A 42 10.92 8.28 -2.93
N SER A 43 10.67 9.49 -2.47
CA SER A 43 11.22 9.96 -1.22
C SER A 43 10.30 9.74 -0.03
N ALA A 44 9.18 9.09 -0.24
CA ALA A 44 8.19 8.91 0.81
C ALA A 44 8.49 7.69 1.67
N VAL A 45 8.04 7.77 2.91
CA VAL A 45 8.12 6.67 3.87
C VAL A 45 6.77 6.52 4.53
N PHE A 46 6.24 5.31 4.54
CA PHE A 46 4.98 5.02 5.21
C PHE A 46 5.21 3.93 6.24
N VAL A 47 4.70 4.17 7.45
CA VAL A 47 4.76 3.19 8.53
C VAL A 47 3.38 3.06 9.16
N GLY A 48 2.90 1.83 9.31
CA GLY A 48 1.63 1.59 9.99
C GLY A 48 0.73 0.64 9.24
N PHE A 49 -0.48 1.11 8.94
CA PHE A 49 -1.51 0.28 8.31
C PHE A 49 -2.17 1.06 7.18
N VAL A 50 -2.32 0.43 6.03
CA VAL A 50 -2.95 1.09 4.89
C VAL A 50 -3.98 0.18 4.22
N THR A 51 -5.12 0.78 3.89
CA THR A 51 -6.16 0.15 3.09
C THR A 51 -6.47 1.05 1.92
N ALA A 52 -6.41 0.51 0.71
CA ALA A 52 -6.73 1.29 -0.48
C ALA A 52 -7.19 0.36 -1.59
N ASP A 53 -7.92 0.91 -2.56
CA ASP A 53 -8.29 0.14 -3.74
C ASP A 53 -7.08 -0.09 -4.63
N SER A 54 -6.26 0.93 -4.79
CA SER A 54 -5.05 0.84 -5.59
C SER A 54 -3.90 1.52 -4.89
N ILE A 55 -2.72 0.88 -4.95
CA ILE A 55 -1.52 1.43 -4.34
C ILE A 55 -0.38 1.34 -5.34
N VAL A 56 0.31 2.45 -5.54
CA VAL A 56 1.54 2.47 -6.34
C VAL A 56 2.68 2.85 -5.40
N VAL A 57 3.72 2.05 -5.37
CA VAL A 57 4.83 2.22 -4.44
C VAL A 57 6.12 2.49 -5.20
N GLU A 58 6.63 3.69 -5.04
CA GLU A 58 7.96 4.05 -5.55
C GLU A 58 8.95 4.33 -4.43
N GLY A 59 8.45 4.46 -3.21
CA GLY A 59 9.27 4.72 -2.03
C GLY A 59 9.28 3.54 -1.08
N ASP A 60 9.36 3.83 0.20
CA ASP A 60 9.43 2.80 1.22
C ASP A 60 8.13 2.68 1.99
N ILE A 61 7.66 1.44 2.13
CA ILE A 61 6.52 1.14 2.99
C ILE A 61 6.94 0.09 3.99
N ASN A 62 6.68 0.38 5.27
CA ASN A 62 6.89 -0.57 6.34
C ASN A 62 5.57 -0.68 7.09
N ALA A 63 4.65 -1.47 6.55
CA ALA A 63 3.27 -1.46 7.02
C ALA A 63 2.53 -2.71 6.59
N ASP A 64 1.38 -2.92 7.24
CA ASP A 64 0.42 -3.91 6.79
C ASP A 64 -0.46 -3.27 5.73
N ILE A 65 -0.61 -3.93 4.59
CA ILE A 65 -1.30 -3.39 3.44
C ILE A 65 -2.48 -4.27 3.08
N GLN A 66 -3.61 -3.62 2.83
CA GLN A 66 -4.79 -4.29 2.30
C GLN A 66 -5.23 -3.52 1.07
N THR A 67 -5.19 -4.15 -0.09
CA THR A 67 -5.48 -3.47 -1.34
C THR A 67 -6.03 -4.43 -2.39
N GLU A 68 -6.77 -3.87 -3.35
CA GLU A 68 -7.20 -4.64 -4.52
C GLU A 68 -6.07 -4.76 -5.52
N ASN A 69 -5.42 -3.66 -5.81
CA ASN A 69 -4.36 -3.62 -6.81
C ASN A 69 -3.11 -2.99 -6.23
N LEU A 70 -2.00 -3.69 -6.35
CA LEU A 70 -0.73 -3.19 -5.87
C LEU A 70 0.27 -3.18 -7.01
N HIS A 71 0.93 -2.04 -7.19
CA HIS A 71 1.99 -1.91 -8.17
C HIS A 71 3.26 -1.46 -7.49
N LEU A 72 4.22 -2.36 -7.36
CA LEU A 72 5.52 -2.06 -6.77
C LEU A 72 6.47 -1.67 -7.88
N LYS A 73 6.89 -0.42 -7.90
CA LYS A 73 7.78 0.11 -8.91
C LYS A 73 9.22 -0.29 -8.62
N SER A 74 10.09 -0.08 -9.60
CA SER A 74 11.49 -0.50 -9.49
C SER A 74 12.24 0.16 -8.34
N SER A 75 11.83 1.34 -7.92
CA SER A 75 12.46 2.03 -6.80
C SER A 75 11.76 1.78 -5.47
N GLY A 76 10.71 0.97 -5.45
CA GLY A 76 9.92 0.75 -4.24
C GLY A 76 10.44 -0.38 -3.39
N THR A 77 10.17 -0.27 -2.10
CA THR A 77 10.46 -1.32 -1.13
C THR A 77 9.26 -1.47 -0.22
N ILE A 78 8.83 -2.69 -0.02
CA ILE A 78 7.71 -2.98 0.87
C ILE A 78 8.15 -3.98 1.93
N ASN A 79 7.92 -3.63 3.18
CA ASN A 79 8.08 -4.51 4.32
C ASN A 79 6.76 -4.61 5.04
N GLY A 80 6.41 -5.82 5.50
CA GLY A 80 5.19 -6.02 6.25
C GLY A 80 4.31 -7.08 5.60
N GLU A 81 3.06 -7.11 6.01
CA GLU A 81 2.12 -8.10 5.51
C GLU A 81 1.22 -7.46 4.44
N ILE A 82 1.05 -8.14 3.32
CA ILE A 82 0.27 -7.61 2.21
C ILE A 82 -0.87 -8.54 1.88
N ALA A 83 -2.08 -8.02 1.94
CA ALA A 83 -3.27 -8.70 1.42
C ALA A 83 -3.67 -8.00 0.13
N TYR A 84 -3.72 -8.74 -0.96
CA TYR A 84 -3.94 -8.14 -2.27
C TYR A 84 -4.78 -9.05 -3.15
N ARG A 85 -5.33 -8.48 -4.21
CA ARG A 85 -6.00 -9.27 -5.25
C ARG A 85 -5.13 -9.38 -6.48
N ASN A 86 -4.57 -8.26 -6.92
CA ASN A 86 -3.68 -8.20 -8.08
C ASN A 86 -2.40 -7.50 -7.67
N ILE A 87 -1.27 -8.02 -8.14
CA ILE A 87 0.01 -7.41 -7.83
C ILE A 87 0.87 -7.37 -9.07
N ILE A 88 1.56 -6.25 -9.27
CA ILE A 88 2.55 -6.07 -10.31
C ILE A 88 3.83 -5.62 -9.63
N ILE A 89 4.92 -6.30 -9.91
CA ILE A 89 6.22 -5.93 -9.36
C ILE A 89 7.15 -5.67 -10.54
N ASP A 90 7.62 -4.42 -10.63
CA ASP A 90 8.58 -4.07 -11.67
C ASP A 90 9.97 -4.59 -11.32
N SER A 91 10.80 -4.79 -12.32
CA SER A 91 12.18 -5.19 -12.11
C SER A 91 12.87 -4.20 -11.19
N GLY A 92 13.51 -4.71 -10.14
CA GLY A 92 14.19 -3.87 -9.17
C GLY A 92 13.39 -3.58 -7.92
N GLY A 93 12.07 -3.75 -7.98
CA GLY A 93 11.24 -3.59 -6.78
C GLY A 93 11.58 -4.64 -5.75
N ILE A 94 11.58 -4.24 -4.48
CA ILE A 94 11.96 -5.13 -3.39
C ILE A 94 10.75 -5.37 -2.50
N LEU A 95 10.43 -6.64 -2.30
CA LEU A 95 9.32 -7.05 -1.47
C LEU A 95 9.84 -7.97 -0.38
N LYS A 96 9.83 -7.47 0.85
CA LYS A 96 10.26 -8.25 2.02
C LYS A 96 9.06 -8.45 2.92
N SER A 97 8.12 -9.28 2.47
CA SER A 97 6.85 -9.37 3.14
C SER A 97 6.23 -10.74 3.03
N SER A 98 5.33 -11.02 3.96
CA SER A 98 4.40 -12.10 3.79
C SER A 98 3.28 -11.62 2.89
N MET A 99 3.04 -12.34 1.82
CA MET A 99 2.04 -11.97 0.85
C MET A 99 0.82 -12.85 0.99
N VAL A 100 -0.34 -12.22 1.10
CA VAL A 100 -1.59 -12.94 1.22
C VAL A 100 -2.54 -12.39 0.19
N GLN A 101 -3.01 -13.25 -0.70
CA GLN A 101 -3.95 -12.85 -1.70
C GLN A 101 -5.29 -12.49 -1.04
N ASN A 102 -6.14 -11.75 -1.78
CA ASN A 102 -7.40 -11.25 -1.26
C ASN A 102 -8.11 -12.24 -0.34
N VAL A 103 -8.62 -11.76 0.77
CA VAL A 103 -9.18 -12.58 1.82
C VAL A 103 -10.23 -13.56 1.32
N SER A 104 -11.13 -13.12 0.44
CA SER A 104 -12.15 -14.01 -0.11
C SER A 104 -11.53 -15.12 -0.93
N SER A 105 -10.56 -14.77 -1.76
CA SER A 105 -9.86 -15.76 -2.58
C SER A 105 -9.07 -16.72 -1.71
N ILE A 106 -8.49 -16.21 -0.65
CA ILE A 106 -7.70 -17.03 0.26
C ILE A 106 -8.55 -18.05 0.97
N LYS A 107 -9.73 -17.67 1.39
CA LYS A 107 -10.62 -18.62 2.04
C LYS A 107 -10.96 -19.78 1.10
N LYS A 108 -11.25 -19.47 -0.14
CA LYS A 108 -11.51 -20.49 -1.13
C LYS A 108 -10.28 -21.36 -1.35
N PHE A 109 -9.15 -20.72 -1.49
CA PHE A 109 -7.91 -21.40 -1.76
C PHE A 109 -7.53 -22.35 -0.64
N ILE A 110 -7.65 -21.89 0.59
CA ILE A 110 -7.34 -22.71 1.75
C ILE A 110 -8.26 -23.90 1.83
N LYS A 111 -9.53 -23.71 1.58
CA LYS A 111 -10.46 -24.83 1.53
C LYS A 111 -10.05 -25.86 0.49
N SER A 112 -9.70 -25.41 -0.68
CA SER A 112 -9.28 -26.29 -1.76
C SER A 112 -8.04 -27.06 -1.40
N GLN A 113 -7.10 -26.40 -0.77
CA GLN A 113 -5.85 -27.04 -0.43
C GLN A 113 -5.99 -28.02 0.70
N LYS A 114 -6.89 -27.79 1.61
CA LYS A 114 -7.08 -28.68 2.73
C LYS A 114 -7.93 -29.88 2.41
N SER A 115 -8.69 -29.78 1.39
CA SER A 115 -9.54 -30.90 0.98
C SER A 115 -8.81 -31.90 0.14
#